data_e7752ff2f949e16ea3251af03d524bcd
#
_entry.id   e7752ff2f949e16ea3251af03d524bcd
#
_cell.length_a   1.000
_cell.length_b   1.000
_cell.length_c   1.000
_cell.angle_alpha   90.00
_cell.angle_beta   90.00
_cell.angle_gamma   90.00
#
_symmetry.space_group_name_H-M   'P 1'
#
loop_
_entity.id
_entity.type
_entity.pdbx_description
1 polymer ?
#
loop_
_entity_poly.entity_id
_entity_poly.type
_entity_poly.pdbx_seq_one_letter_code
_entity_poly.pdbx_strand_id
1 'polypeptide(L)'
;MVKKLFFALLSGALFAVGLVVSGMTQPPKVIGFLNVGGIFAPARFGAWDASLAFVMGGALLVTLVAFAVTPRAGRKPWAAPKFELPTRKNIDGKLVIGAALFGIGWGLVGYCPGPALASLLYGGVDVAVFVAALALGMWAARRLVK
;
A
#
# COMPACT_ATOMS: atom_id res chain seq x y z
N MET A 1 10.53 -1.59 24.88
CA MET A 1 9.26 -1.88 24.21
C MET A 1 8.45 -0.62 23.94
N VAL A 2 8.22 0.26 24.91
CA VAL A 2 7.39 1.47 24.81
C VAL A 2 7.78 2.40 23.64
N LYS A 3 9.08 2.70 23.46
CA LYS A 3 9.54 3.55 22.35
C LYS A 3 9.18 2.99 20.98
N LYS A 4 9.31 1.68 20.76
CA LYS A 4 8.96 1.04 19.48
C LYS A 4 7.47 1.16 19.19
N LEU A 5 6.64 0.92 20.21
CA LEU A 5 5.18 1.03 20.09
C LEU A 5 4.75 2.46 19.81
N PHE A 6 5.35 3.43 20.48
CA PHE A 6 5.07 4.85 20.26
C PHE A 6 5.38 5.27 18.81
N PHE A 7 6.57 4.96 18.29
CA PHE A 7 6.91 5.30 16.91
C PHE A 7 6.06 4.54 15.87
N ALA A 8 5.69 3.27 16.16
CA ALA A 8 4.80 2.52 15.29
C ALA A 8 3.39 3.13 15.24
N LEU A 9 2.87 3.54 16.40
CA LEU A 9 1.57 4.22 16.51
C LEU A 9 1.57 5.58 15.78
N LEU A 10 2.59 6.38 16.01
CA LEU A 10 2.73 7.70 15.40
C LEU A 10 2.84 7.60 13.86
N SER A 11 3.68 6.70 13.36
CA SER A 11 3.84 6.50 11.91
C SER A 11 2.58 5.92 11.27
N GLY A 12 1.91 4.98 11.93
CA GLY A 12 0.64 4.42 11.47
C GLY A 12 -0.48 5.46 11.45
N ALA A 13 -0.59 6.30 12.49
CA ALA A 13 -1.57 7.39 12.54
C ALA A 13 -1.32 8.44 11.45
N LEU A 14 -0.06 8.86 11.26
CA LEU A 14 0.31 9.81 10.20
C LEU A 14 -0.01 9.24 8.81
N PHE A 15 0.28 7.97 8.58
CA PHE A 15 -0.05 7.27 7.34
C PHE A 15 -1.57 7.24 7.11
N ALA A 16 -2.35 6.85 8.12
CA ALA A 16 -3.82 6.80 8.03
C ALA A 16 -4.42 8.18 7.73
N VAL A 17 -3.96 9.24 8.41
CA VAL A 17 -4.37 10.62 8.12
C VAL A 17 -4.05 11.00 6.69
N GLY A 18 -2.85 10.70 6.19
CA GLY A 18 -2.47 10.94 4.80
C GLY A 18 -3.39 10.24 3.79
N LEU A 19 -3.78 8.98 4.05
CA LEU A 19 -4.71 8.23 3.20
C LEU A 19 -6.12 8.83 3.20
N VAL A 20 -6.62 9.26 4.34
CA VAL A 20 -7.94 9.89 4.46
C VAL A 20 -7.96 11.25 3.75
N VAL A 21 -6.97 12.10 4.01
CA VAL A 21 -6.87 13.45 3.40
C VAL A 21 -6.70 13.36 1.88
N SER A 22 -5.93 12.39 1.38
CA SER A 22 -5.76 12.18 -0.06
C SER A 22 -6.96 11.53 -0.76
N GLY A 23 -7.97 11.06 0.01
CA GLY A 23 -9.12 10.34 -0.51
C GLY A 23 -8.80 8.90 -0.98
N MET A 24 -7.61 8.38 -0.68
CA MET A 24 -7.20 7.03 -1.10
C MET A 24 -7.93 5.90 -0.35
N THR A 25 -8.77 6.24 0.61
CA THR A 25 -9.70 5.29 1.25
C THR A 25 -10.93 4.99 0.39
N GLN A 26 -11.09 5.69 -0.74
CA GLN A 26 -12.22 5.52 -1.66
C GLN A 26 -11.81 4.68 -2.88
N PRO A 27 -12.38 3.48 -3.10
CA PRO A 27 -12.07 2.64 -4.26
C PRO A 27 -12.20 3.33 -5.62
N PRO A 28 -13.20 4.22 -5.86
CA PRO A 28 -13.32 4.93 -7.14
C PRO A 28 -12.08 5.74 -7.53
N LYS A 29 -11.33 6.26 -6.58
CA LYS A 29 -10.07 6.99 -6.83
C LYS A 29 -9.01 6.08 -7.46
N VAL A 30 -8.88 4.87 -6.93
CA VAL A 30 -7.93 3.87 -7.45
C VAL A 30 -8.38 3.35 -8.81
N ILE A 31 -9.67 3.03 -8.96
CA ILE A 31 -10.24 2.58 -10.23
C ILE A 31 -10.11 3.68 -11.29
N GLY A 32 -10.37 4.95 -10.94
CA GLY A 32 -10.19 6.09 -11.84
C GLY A 32 -8.74 6.24 -12.33
N PHE A 33 -7.76 5.98 -11.48
CA PHE A 33 -6.35 5.96 -11.88
C PHE A 33 -6.01 4.78 -12.81
N LEU A 34 -6.55 3.58 -12.53
CA LEU A 34 -6.34 2.38 -13.35
C LEU A 34 -7.08 2.45 -14.69
N ASN A 35 -8.01 3.39 -14.84
CA ASN A 35 -8.74 3.62 -16.08
C ASN A 35 -7.88 4.34 -17.13
N VAL A 36 -6.83 3.67 -17.60
CA VAL A 36 -5.91 4.20 -18.62
C VAL A 36 -6.64 4.54 -19.93
N GLY A 37 -7.74 3.83 -20.24
CA GLY A 37 -8.59 4.14 -21.39
C GLY A 37 -9.16 5.57 -21.35
N GLY A 38 -9.37 6.13 -20.16
CA GLY A 38 -9.82 7.49 -19.96
C GLY A 38 -8.85 8.58 -20.43
N ILE A 39 -7.55 8.27 -20.56
CA ILE A 39 -6.55 9.18 -21.11
C ILE A 39 -6.79 9.40 -22.62
N PHE A 40 -7.12 8.31 -23.34
CA PHE A 40 -7.23 8.32 -24.80
C PHE A 40 -8.65 8.56 -25.30
N ALA A 41 -9.65 8.12 -24.56
CA ALA A 41 -11.05 8.23 -24.96
C ALA A 41 -11.96 8.54 -23.74
N PRO A 42 -11.87 9.75 -23.16
CA PRO A 42 -12.62 10.10 -21.94
C PRO A 42 -14.15 10.06 -22.15
N ALA A 43 -14.63 10.32 -23.35
CA ALA A 43 -16.06 10.24 -23.68
C ALA A 43 -16.62 8.81 -23.59
N ARG A 44 -15.77 7.78 -23.77
CA ARG A 44 -16.17 6.37 -23.74
C ARG A 44 -15.90 5.70 -22.39
N PHE A 45 -14.81 6.04 -21.76
CA PHE A 45 -14.31 5.37 -20.55
C PHE A 45 -14.42 6.22 -19.28
N GLY A 46 -14.83 7.49 -19.39
CA GLY A 46 -14.77 8.45 -18.28
C GLY A 46 -13.39 9.09 -18.13
N ALA A 47 -13.31 10.14 -17.33
CA ALA A 47 -12.06 10.88 -17.10
C ALA A 47 -11.06 10.04 -16.27
N TRP A 48 -9.79 10.10 -16.66
CA TRP A 48 -8.70 9.53 -15.89
C TRP A 48 -8.38 10.38 -14.65
N ASP A 49 -8.17 9.73 -13.49
CA ASP A 49 -7.84 10.40 -12.22
C ASP A 49 -6.35 10.23 -11.89
N ALA A 50 -5.60 11.31 -12.00
CA ALA A 50 -4.15 11.32 -11.70
C ALA A 50 -3.81 11.35 -10.21
N SER A 51 -4.77 11.47 -9.29
CA SER A 51 -4.52 11.72 -7.87
C SER A 51 -3.62 10.67 -7.22
N LEU A 52 -3.79 9.39 -7.58
CA LEU A 52 -2.95 8.30 -7.07
C LEU A 52 -1.49 8.43 -7.54
N ALA A 53 -1.23 8.93 -8.76
CA ALA A 53 0.13 9.16 -9.24
C ALA A 53 0.87 10.18 -8.35
N PHE A 54 0.22 11.25 -7.95
CA PHE A 54 0.80 12.24 -7.05
C PHE A 54 1.07 11.71 -5.66
N VAL A 55 0.15 10.90 -5.11
CA VAL A 55 0.33 10.25 -3.80
C VAL A 55 1.51 9.29 -3.83
N MET A 56 1.57 8.41 -4.84
CA MET A 56 2.67 7.45 -5.01
C MET A 56 4.00 8.15 -5.31
N GLY A 57 4.00 9.17 -6.16
CA GLY A 57 5.18 9.97 -6.47
C GLY A 57 5.74 10.68 -5.25
N GLY A 58 4.89 11.31 -4.46
CA GLY A 58 5.27 11.94 -3.20
C GLY A 58 5.86 10.96 -2.19
N ALA A 59 5.20 9.80 -2.00
CA ALA A 59 5.70 8.73 -1.14
C ALA A 59 7.06 8.20 -1.62
N LEU A 60 7.24 8.02 -2.93
CA LEU A 60 8.48 7.58 -3.52
C LEU A 60 9.61 8.58 -3.30
N LEU A 61 9.37 9.88 -3.51
CA LEU A 61 10.36 10.93 -3.28
C LEU A 61 10.83 10.96 -1.83
N VAL A 62 9.90 10.96 -0.87
CA VAL A 62 10.23 10.92 0.56
C VAL A 62 11.03 9.68 0.91
N THR A 63 10.63 8.51 0.40
CA THR A 63 11.30 7.24 0.63
C THR A 63 12.71 7.23 0.04
N LEU A 64 12.88 7.67 -1.20
CA LEU A 64 14.19 7.76 -1.86
C LEU A 64 15.16 8.65 -1.06
N VAL A 65 14.72 9.83 -0.64
CA VAL A 65 15.53 10.73 0.17
C VAL A 65 15.88 10.08 1.51
N ALA A 66 14.90 9.49 2.21
CA ALA A 66 15.12 8.83 3.48
C ALA A 66 16.14 7.69 3.38
N PHE A 67 16.01 6.82 2.37
CA PHE A 67 16.94 5.69 2.15
C PHE A 67 18.31 6.13 1.61
N ALA A 68 18.39 7.26 0.90
CA ALA A 68 19.68 7.80 0.46
C ALA A 68 20.50 8.38 1.61
N VAL A 69 19.84 9.03 2.58
CA VAL A 69 20.52 9.75 3.67
C VAL A 69 20.80 8.82 4.87
N THR A 70 19.84 7.96 5.23
CA THR A 70 19.88 7.22 6.49
C THR A 70 21.03 6.19 6.58
N PRO A 71 21.30 5.33 5.58
CA PRO A 71 22.38 4.34 5.65
C PRO A 71 23.78 4.96 5.61
N ARG A 72 23.94 6.06 4.83
CA ARG A 72 25.24 6.74 4.63
C ARG A 72 25.73 7.47 5.88
N ALA A 73 24.81 7.87 6.73
CA ALA A 73 25.16 8.62 7.95
C ALA A 73 25.70 7.74 9.10
N GLY A 74 25.83 6.41 8.93
CA GLY A 74 26.25 5.49 9.98
C GLY A 74 25.31 5.49 11.21
N ARG A 75 24.14 6.09 11.09
CA ARG A 75 23.17 6.28 12.17
C ARG A 75 22.44 4.97 12.47
N LYS A 76 22.28 4.68 13.74
CA LYS A 76 21.40 3.59 14.19
C LYS A 76 19.93 4.07 14.19
N PRO A 77 18.95 3.17 13.95
CA PRO A 77 17.55 3.50 14.15
C PRO A 77 17.28 3.95 15.58
N TRP A 78 16.42 4.94 15.78
CA TRP A 78 16.10 5.46 17.12
C TRP A 78 15.40 4.46 18.04
N ALA A 79 14.66 3.52 17.43
CA ALA A 79 13.85 2.55 18.17
C ALA A 79 14.21 1.08 17.87
N ALA A 80 15.28 0.81 17.12
CA ALA A 80 15.72 -0.53 16.76
C ALA A 80 17.25 -0.66 16.84
N PRO A 81 17.82 -1.86 17.07
CA PRO A 81 19.27 -2.04 17.14
C PRO A 81 19.97 -1.90 15.80
N LYS A 82 19.28 -2.21 14.71
CA LYS A 82 19.80 -2.15 13.33
C LYS A 82 18.69 -1.88 12.32
N PHE A 83 19.07 -1.43 11.12
CA PHE A 83 18.17 -1.41 9.97
C PHE A 83 18.02 -2.83 9.41
N GLU A 84 16.77 -3.26 9.23
CA GLU A 84 16.45 -4.52 8.58
C GLU A 84 16.06 -4.22 7.12
N LEU A 85 17.05 -4.28 6.23
CA LEU A 85 16.84 -4.05 4.80
C LEU A 85 16.63 -5.39 4.09
N PRO A 86 15.81 -5.43 3.03
CA PRO A 86 15.61 -6.64 2.22
C PRO A 86 16.93 -7.13 1.63
N THR A 87 17.26 -8.38 1.84
CA THR A 87 18.50 -9.01 1.34
C THR A 87 18.26 -9.83 0.07
N ARG A 88 17.01 -10.27 -0.18
CA ARG A 88 16.65 -11.04 -1.36
C ARG A 88 16.62 -10.15 -2.59
N LYS A 89 17.41 -10.51 -3.61
CA LYS A 89 17.48 -9.82 -4.90
C LYS A 89 16.94 -10.67 -6.06
N ASN A 90 16.66 -11.94 -5.80
CA ASN A 90 16.24 -12.88 -6.84
C ASN A 90 14.74 -12.72 -7.11
N ILE A 91 14.40 -12.57 -8.38
CA ILE A 91 13.03 -12.63 -8.88
C ILE A 91 12.74 -14.10 -9.18
N ASP A 92 11.92 -14.72 -8.34
CA ASP A 92 11.49 -16.10 -8.50
C ASP A 92 10.05 -16.19 -9.01
N GLY A 93 9.65 -17.38 -9.46
CA GLY A 93 8.29 -17.61 -9.99
C GLY A 93 7.20 -17.33 -8.94
N LYS A 94 7.48 -17.56 -7.65
CA LYS A 94 6.53 -17.29 -6.56
C LYS A 94 6.24 -15.79 -6.44
N LEU A 95 7.27 -14.95 -6.60
CA LEU A 95 7.13 -13.50 -6.60
C LEU A 95 6.29 -13.02 -7.78
N VAL A 96 6.56 -13.53 -8.99
CA VAL A 96 5.84 -13.14 -10.21
C VAL A 96 4.36 -13.52 -10.12
N ILE A 97 4.06 -14.75 -9.72
CA ILE A 97 2.68 -15.25 -9.57
C ILE A 97 1.96 -14.44 -8.47
N GLY A 98 2.61 -14.21 -7.33
CA GLY A 98 2.04 -13.43 -6.24
C GLY A 98 1.73 -11.99 -6.65
N ALA A 99 2.64 -11.34 -7.39
CA ALA A 99 2.44 -10.00 -7.93
C ALA A 99 1.29 -9.95 -8.94
N ALA A 100 1.18 -10.95 -9.82
CA ALA A 100 0.09 -11.05 -10.79
C ALA A 100 -1.27 -11.23 -10.10
N LEU A 101 -1.37 -12.15 -9.13
CA LEU A 101 -2.60 -12.37 -8.36
C LEU A 101 -3.01 -11.12 -7.57
N PHE A 102 -2.05 -10.45 -6.94
CA PHE A 102 -2.29 -9.18 -6.26
C PHE A 102 -2.79 -8.11 -7.23
N GLY A 103 -2.12 -7.95 -8.38
CA GLY A 103 -2.50 -6.97 -9.40
C GLY A 103 -3.90 -7.19 -9.97
N ILE A 104 -4.29 -8.43 -10.23
CA ILE A 104 -5.63 -8.80 -10.69
C ILE A 104 -6.67 -8.44 -9.60
N GLY A 105 -6.45 -8.88 -8.36
CA GLY A 105 -7.36 -8.60 -7.25
C GLY A 105 -7.51 -7.09 -6.99
N TRP A 106 -6.40 -6.36 -7.00
CA TRP A 106 -6.39 -4.91 -6.82
C TRP A 106 -7.08 -4.17 -7.98
N GLY A 107 -6.84 -4.59 -9.21
CA GLY A 107 -7.48 -4.01 -10.39
C GLY A 107 -9.00 -4.21 -10.42
N LEU A 108 -9.49 -5.36 -9.92
CA LEU A 108 -10.93 -5.65 -9.85
C LEU A 108 -11.65 -4.87 -8.75
N VAL A 109 -11.04 -4.73 -7.58
CA VAL A 109 -11.68 -4.14 -6.39
C VAL A 109 -11.33 -2.66 -6.23
N GLY A 110 -10.15 -2.23 -6.68
CA GLY A 110 -9.68 -0.86 -6.50
C GLY A 110 -9.37 -0.50 -5.04
N TYR A 111 -9.27 -1.48 -4.14
CA TYR A 111 -9.07 -1.23 -2.71
C TYR A 111 -7.72 -1.75 -2.23
N CYS A 112 -6.88 -0.83 -1.76
CA CYS A 112 -5.57 -1.19 -1.20
C CYS A 112 -5.70 -1.68 0.25
N PRO A 113 -4.87 -2.64 0.69
CA PRO A 113 -4.88 -3.13 2.08
C PRO A 113 -4.70 -2.05 3.15
N GLY A 114 -3.82 -1.07 2.91
CA GLY A 114 -3.60 0.03 3.85
C GLY A 114 -4.83 0.90 4.07
N PRO A 115 -5.40 1.50 3.02
CA PRO A 115 -6.67 2.21 3.06
C PRO A 115 -7.81 1.39 3.68
N ALA A 116 -7.91 0.08 3.37
CA ALA A 116 -8.92 -0.79 3.94
C ALA A 116 -8.81 -0.87 5.47
N LEU A 117 -7.59 -1.04 5.99
CA LEU A 117 -7.35 -1.02 7.45
C LEU A 117 -7.63 0.34 8.07
N ALA A 118 -7.26 1.44 7.41
CA ALA A 118 -7.53 2.78 7.90
C ALA A 118 -9.04 3.11 7.95
N SER A 119 -9.82 2.57 7.01
CA SER A 119 -11.28 2.78 6.93
C SER A 119 -12.12 1.75 7.68
N LEU A 120 -11.50 0.77 8.35
CA LEU A 120 -12.20 -0.34 8.99
C LEU A 120 -13.28 0.12 10.01
N LEU A 121 -13.05 1.25 10.69
CA LEU A 121 -13.96 1.79 11.69
C LEU A 121 -15.19 2.50 11.11
N TYR A 122 -15.10 2.99 9.87
CA TYR A 122 -16.18 3.78 9.24
C TYR A 122 -16.64 3.25 7.87
N GLY A 123 -15.92 2.28 7.30
CA GLY A 123 -16.15 1.76 5.95
C GLY A 123 -17.28 0.72 5.84
N GLY A 124 -17.93 0.39 6.95
CA GLY A 124 -19.07 -0.53 6.94
C GLY A 124 -18.72 -2.00 6.73
N VAL A 125 -19.75 -2.80 6.42
CA VAL A 125 -19.64 -4.26 6.28
C VAL A 125 -18.75 -4.64 5.10
N ASP A 126 -18.80 -3.90 4.01
CA ASP A 126 -18.02 -4.19 2.78
C ASP A 126 -16.52 -4.18 3.06
N VAL A 127 -16.04 -3.19 3.82
CA VAL A 127 -14.63 -3.10 4.21
C VAL A 127 -14.25 -4.24 5.15
N ALA A 128 -15.12 -4.59 6.11
CA ALA A 128 -14.88 -5.70 7.02
C ALA A 128 -14.76 -7.04 6.26
N VAL A 129 -15.66 -7.29 5.31
CA VAL A 129 -15.61 -8.47 4.43
C VAL A 129 -14.33 -8.49 3.60
N PHE A 130 -13.93 -7.36 3.01
CA PHE A 130 -12.69 -7.25 2.26
C PHE A 130 -11.46 -7.58 3.13
N VAL A 131 -11.36 -7.01 4.33
CA VAL A 131 -10.25 -7.28 5.25
C VAL A 131 -10.23 -8.73 5.72
N ALA A 132 -11.39 -9.33 5.98
CA ALA A 132 -11.49 -10.76 6.31
C ALA A 132 -11.03 -11.64 5.15
N ALA A 133 -11.47 -11.37 3.93
CA ALA A 133 -11.04 -12.07 2.72
C ALA A 133 -9.52 -11.93 2.48
N LEU A 134 -8.97 -10.73 2.69
CA LEU A 134 -7.53 -10.46 2.62
C LEU A 134 -6.75 -11.31 3.63
N ALA A 135 -7.20 -11.36 4.89
CA ALA A 135 -6.56 -12.15 5.94
C ALA A 135 -6.60 -13.66 5.61
N LEU A 136 -7.74 -14.15 5.13
CA LEU A 136 -7.90 -15.55 4.70
C LEU A 136 -7.00 -15.87 3.50
N GLY A 137 -6.93 -14.99 2.50
CA GLY A 137 -6.05 -15.14 1.36
C GLY A 137 -4.57 -15.20 1.75
N MET A 138 -4.12 -14.33 2.64
CA MET A 138 -2.76 -14.36 3.18
C MET A 138 -2.47 -15.64 3.97
N TRP A 139 -3.43 -16.11 4.77
CA TRP A 139 -3.30 -17.36 5.51
C TRP A 139 -3.19 -18.56 4.55
N ALA A 140 -4.07 -18.64 3.55
CA ALA A 140 -4.05 -19.70 2.53
C ALA A 140 -2.74 -19.71 1.75
N ALA A 141 -2.26 -18.54 1.29
CA ALA A 141 -1.00 -18.41 0.59
C ALA A 141 0.19 -18.93 1.42
N ARG A 142 0.23 -18.62 2.72
CA ARG A 142 1.27 -19.14 3.63
C ARG A 142 1.26 -20.66 3.77
N ARG A 143 0.11 -21.30 3.60
CA ARG A 143 -0.03 -22.78 3.65
C ARG A 143 0.36 -23.43 2.34
N LEU A 144 0.03 -22.80 1.21
CA LEU A 144 0.28 -23.34 -0.14
C LEU A 144 1.72 -23.14 -0.63
N VAL A 145 2.38 -22.07 -0.17
CA VAL A 145 3.71 -21.65 -0.67
C VAL A 145 4.87 -22.15 0.24
N LYS A 146 4.56 -23.03 1.18
CA LYS A 146 5.61 -23.70 2.00
C LYS A 146 6.57 -24.55 1.18
#